data_16915ca8a30ff3e41b59b1051848976c
#
_entry.id   16915ca8a30ff3e41b59b1051848976c
#
_cell.length_a   1.000
_cell.length_b   1.000
_cell.length_c   1.000
_cell.angle_alpha   90.00
_cell.angle_beta   90.00
_cell.angle_gamma   90.00
#
_symmetry.space_group_name_H-M   'P 1'
#
loop_
_entity.id
_entity.type
_entity.pdbx_description
1 polymer ?
#
loop_
_entity_poly.entity_id
_entity_poly.type
_entity_poly.pdbx_seq_one_letter_code
_entity_poly.pdbx_strand_id
1 'polypeptide(L)'
;MATTASLFSLPPLRLGHRRLLPQTSGSDSRFQTLAAKKAAASTDAGPGGSGLLSVLDRKLTDEEEYRRARAQVQRKGVEAEGYGVEGISVGGHETCVTVPSLNVAFDIGRGPLFAVRQDNLFITHAHLDHIGGLPMYIATRGLYNLKPPTVFVPPCIKDDVEEMLQIHRRMSRIDLEVELVALDLGETYEIRNDLVARPFQTHHTVPSQGYVIYSVRRKLKKQYAHLKGSQIVKLKESGSEVTDTILYPEVAFTGDTTSDFILDPRNADALRAKVLITEATFLDDQVDVDHAREHGHMHLSEIMEHSQWFRNETIILTHFSNRYSLEDIRQAVNRLQPKLLSKIVALTEGFKSEYS
;
A
#
# COMPACT_ATOMS: atom_id res chain seq x y z
N MET A 1 0.30 -47.05 -42.31
CA MET A 1 -1.02 -47.22 -41.67
C MET A 1 -1.33 -45.93 -40.95
N ALA A 2 -2.20 -45.12 -41.52
CA ALA A 2 -2.58 -43.82 -41.02
C ALA A 2 -3.87 -43.98 -40.19
N THR A 3 -3.88 -43.49 -38.96
CA THR A 3 -5.09 -43.41 -38.12
C THR A 3 -5.49 -41.93 -38.02
N THR A 4 -6.64 -41.66 -38.63
CA THR A 4 -7.34 -40.38 -38.64
C THR A 4 -7.96 -40.07 -37.29
N ALA A 5 -7.68 -38.89 -36.74
CA ALA A 5 -8.34 -38.34 -35.58
C ALA A 5 -9.58 -37.54 -36.02
N SER A 6 -10.72 -37.88 -35.42
CA SER A 6 -12.03 -37.28 -35.63
C SER A 6 -12.16 -35.93 -34.97
N LEU A 7 -12.57 -34.92 -35.76
CA LEU A 7 -12.96 -33.58 -35.29
C LEU A 7 -14.41 -33.64 -34.75
N PHE A 8 -14.60 -33.32 -33.48
CA PHE A 8 -15.92 -33.05 -32.91
C PHE A 8 -16.29 -31.58 -33.18
N SER A 9 -17.32 -31.41 -34.00
CA SER A 9 -17.98 -30.12 -34.22
C SER A 9 -19.03 -29.85 -33.13
N LEU A 10 -18.95 -28.71 -32.50
CA LEU A 10 -19.97 -28.20 -31.58
C LEU A 10 -21.10 -27.52 -32.35
N PRO A 11 -22.37 -27.63 -31.89
CA PRO A 11 -23.51 -27.02 -32.56
C PRO A 11 -23.62 -25.51 -32.27
N PRO A 12 -24.28 -24.72 -33.15
CA PRO A 12 -24.37 -23.28 -33.04
C PRO A 12 -25.32 -22.83 -31.93
N LEU A 13 -24.88 -21.84 -31.13
CA LEU A 13 -25.67 -21.17 -30.10
C LEU A 13 -26.81 -20.34 -30.74
N ARG A 14 -28.05 -20.61 -30.33
CA ARG A 14 -29.23 -19.79 -30.64
C ARG A 14 -29.22 -18.48 -29.88
N LEU A 15 -29.23 -17.35 -30.59
CA LEU A 15 -29.50 -16.02 -30.08
C LEU A 15 -30.96 -15.90 -29.62
N GLY A 16 -31.18 -15.78 -28.32
CA GLY A 16 -32.50 -15.47 -27.74
C GLY A 16 -32.74 -13.95 -27.73
N HIS A 17 -33.87 -13.56 -28.29
CA HIS A 17 -34.34 -12.17 -28.36
C HIS A 17 -34.48 -11.52 -26.98
N ARG A 18 -33.87 -10.36 -26.79
CA ARG A 18 -34.12 -9.44 -25.66
C ARG A 18 -35.52 -8.86 -25.78
N ARG A 19 -36.37 -9.15 -24.80
CA ARG A 19 -37.60 -8.36 -24.56
C ARG A 19 -37.19 -7.11 -23.74
N LEU A 20 -37.46 -5.95 -24.29
CA LEU A 20 -37.44 -4.68 -23.62
C LEU A 20 -38.63 -4.61 -22.64
N LEU A 21 -38.35 -4.41 -21.36
CA LEU A 21 -39.35 -4.02 -20.36
C LEU A 21 -39.37 -2.49 -20.23
N PRO A 22 -40.53 -1.88 -20.01
CA PRO A 22 -40.68 -0.43 -20.02
C PRO A 22 -40.12 0.23 -18.76
N GLN A 23 -39.52 1.40 -18.95
CA GLN A 23 -39.14 2.33 -17.88
C GLN A 23 -40.39 2.82 -17.16
N THR A 24 -40.49 2.54 -15.86
CA THR A 24 -41.39 3.27 -14.97
C THR A 24 -40.57 4.30 -14.18
N SER A 25 -40.79 5.54 -14.48
CA SER A 25 -40.42 6.68 -13.66
C SER A 25 -41.24 6.65 -12.38
N GLY A 26 -40.58 6.43 -11.24
CA GLY A 26 -41.16 6.55 -9.91
C GLY A 26 -40.15 7.22 -8.98
N SER A 27 -40.29 8.52 -8.83
CA SER A 27 -39.62 9.30 -7.79
C SER A 27 -40.18 8.90 -6.43
N ASP A 28 -39.40 8.22 -5.60
CA ASP A 28 -39.76 7.99 -4.20
C ASP A 28 -38.93 8.91 -3.30
N SER A 29 -39.56 10.04 -2.98
CA SER A 29 -39.13 11.05 -2.03
C SER A 29 -39.38 10.55 -0.60
N ARG A 30 -38.45 9.82 0.02
CA ARG A 30 -38.52 9.39 1.42
C ARG A 30 -37.27 9.57 2.27
N PHE A 31 -36.37 10.44 1.90
CA PHE A 31 -35.18 10.78 2.71
C PHE A 31 -34.94 12.29 2.91
N GLN A 32 -36.02 13.07 2.97
CA GLN A 32 -35.94 14.47 3.40
C GLN A 32 -37.11 14.75 4.34
N THR A 33 -36.99 14.42 5.61
CA THR A 33 -37.74 15.07 6.71
C THR A 33 -37.29 14.54 8.07
N LEU A 34 -36.09 14.87 8.50
CA LEU A 34 -35.72 14.75 9.93
C LEU A 34 -34.81 15.90 10.41
N ALA A 35 -34.74 16.99 9.67
CA ALA A 35 -33.90 18.16 10.02
C ALA A 35 -34.65 19.47 10.17
N ALA A 36 -35.99 19.44 10.30
CA ALA A 36 -36.76 20.69 10.44
C ALA A 36 -37.97 20.56 11.37
N LYS A 37 -37.72 20.26 12.63
CA LYS A 37 -38.69 20.44 13.72
C LYS A 37 -38.00 20.59 15.09
N LYS A 38 -37.27 21.70 15.26
CA LYS A 38 -36.90 22.22 16.58
C LYS A 38 -36.61 23.70 16.51
N ALA A 39 -37.68 24.48 16.28
CA ALA A 39 -37.70 25.89 16.60
C ALA A 39 -39.18 26.26 16.83
N ALA A 40 -39.61 26.17 18.03
CA ALA A 40 -40.64 26.96 18.69
C ALA A 40 -41.26 26.19 19.86
N ALA A 41 -40.72 26.36 21.03
CA ALA A 41 -41.49 26.29 22.29
C ALA A 41 -40.80 27.23 23.28
N SER A 42 -41.48 28.34 23.53
CA SER A 42 -41.11 29.41 24.45
C SER A 42 -41.26 28.97 25.91
N THR A 43 -40.34 29.45 26.72
CA THR A 43 -40.48 29.98 28.10
C THR A 43 -41.58 29.38 28.97
N ASP A 44 -41.20 28.58 29.95
CA ASP A 44 -41.58 28.84 31.33
C ASP A 44 -40.52 28.23 32.30
N ALA A 45 -39.95 29.09 33.12
CA ALA A 45 -38.86 28.74 34.04
C ALA A 45 -39.44 28.37 35.39
N GLY A 46 -39.39 27.05 35.72
CA GLY A 46 -39.56 26.58 37.08
C GLY A 46 -38.20 26.11 37.64
N PRO A 47 -37.91 26.28 38.93
CA PRO A 47 -36.61 25.94 39.54
C PRO A 47 -36.44 24.43 39.71
N GLY A 48 -35.92 23.76 38.71
CA GLY A 48 -35.66 22.32 38.69
C GLY A 48 -34.79 21.82 37.53
N GLY A 49 -34.32 22.72 36.66
CA GLY A 49 -33.71 22.38 35.37
C GLY A 49 -32.20 22.09 35.35
N SER A 50 -31.47 22.10 36.47
CA SER A 50 -30.02 21.92 36.49
C SER A 50 -29.54 20.49 36.23
N GLY A 51 -30.36 19.49 36.55
CA GLY A 51 -29.96 18.08 36.40
C GLY A 51 -29.99 17.56 34.96
N LEU A 52 -30.96 17.94 34.16
CA LEU A 52 -31.10 17.46 32.78
C LEU A 52 -30.06 18.09 31.83
N LEU A 53 -29.82 19.41 31.97
CA LEU A 53 -28.80 20.11 31.20
C LEU A 53 -27.39 19.60 31.54
N SER A 54 -27.08 19.33 32.81
CA SER A 54 -25.81 18.76 33.25
C SER A 54 -25.59 17.32 32.75
N VAL A 55 -26.65 16.52 32.59
CA VAL A 55 -26.56 15.19 32.00
C VAL A 55 -26.37 15.26 30.48
N LEU A 56 -27.03 16.20 29.81
CA LEU A 56 -26.84 16.42 28.36
C LEU A 56 -25.45 16.96 28.04
N ASP A 57 -24.96 17.93 28.82
CA ASP A 57 -23.58 18.44 28.70
C ASP A 57 -22.54 17.33 28.91
N ARG A 58 -22.73 16.48 29.92
CA ARG A 58 -21.82 15.36 30.17
C ARG A 58 -21.84 14.37 29.04
N LYS A 59 -23.01 14.01 28.49
CA LYS A 59 -23.11 13.13 27.32
C LYS A 59 -22.47 13.72 26.05
N LEU A 60 -22.60 15.03 25.85
CA LEU A 60 -21.94 15.72 24.72
C LEU A 60 -20.42 15.73 24.88
N THR A 61 -19.94 15.93 26.11
CA THR A 61 -18.50 15.90 26.42
C THR A 61 -17.94 14.48 26.23
N ASP A 62 -18.64 13.46 26.74
CA ASP A 62 -18.28 12.06 26.56
C ASP A 62 -18.25 11.66 25.07
N GLU A 63 -19.20 12.16 24.26
CA GLU A 63 -19.23 11.90 22.82
C GLU A 63 -18.09 12.62 22.06
N GLU A 64 -17.74 13.85 22.47
CA GLU A 64 -16.59 14.56 21.91
C GLU A 64 -15.26 13.89 22.31
N GLU A 65 -15.12 13.45 23.56
CA GLU A 65 -13.95 12.69 23.99
C GLU A 65 -13.84 11.36 23.24
N TYR A 66 -14.95 10.66 23.06
CA TYR A 66 -15.00 9.44 22.25
C TYR A 66 -14.61 9.71 20.78
N ARG A 67 -15.12 10.78 20.17
CA ARG A 67 -14.75 11.19 18.81
C ARG A 67 -13.27 11.55 18.70
N ARG A 68 -12.72 12.26 19.70
CA ARG A 68 -11.28 12.59 19.75
C ARG A 68 -10.43 11.35 19.94
N ALA A 69 -10.82 10.45 20.85
CA ALA A 69 -10.14 9.19 21.06
C ALA A 69 -10.18 8.32 19.78
N ARG A 70 -11.33 8.23 19.11
CA ARG A 70 -11.49 7.52 17.85
C ARG A 70 -10.72 8.16 16.70
N ALA A 71 -10.63 9.48 16.64
CA ALA A 71 -9.82 10.19 15.65
C ALA A 71 -8.32 9.97 15.88
N GLN A 72 -7.88 9.82 17.13
CA GLN A 72 -6.51 9.41 17.47
C GLN A 72 -6.24 7.95 17.13
N VAL A 73 -7.21 7.06 17.34
CA VAL A 73 -7.12 5.64 16.93
C VAL A 73 -7.15 5.48 15.39
N GLN A 74 -7.80 6.38 14.66
CA GLN A 74 -7.83 6.36 13.19
C GLN A 74 -6.58 6.93 12.52
N ARG A 75 -5.71 7.64 13.25
CA ARG A 75 -4.37 8.02 12.80
C ARG A 75 -3.35 6.95 13.16
N LYS A 76 -3.61 5.71 12.73
CA LYS A 76 -2.64 4.63 12.82
C LYS A 76 -1.73 4.72 11.61
N GLY A 77 -0.45 4.85 11.85
CA GLY A 77 0.58 4.98 10.86
C GLY A 77 1.82 5.60 11.46
N VAL A 78 2.88 5.60 10.69
CA VAL A 78 4.19 6.12 11.05
C VAL A 78 4.49 7.32 10.17
N GLU A 79 4.90 8.44 10.78
CA GLU A 79 5.47 9.57 10.05
C GLU A 79 6.98 9.38 9.91
N ALA A 80 7.47 9.31 8.69
CA ALA A 80 8.87 9.12 8.35
C ALA A 80 9.27 10.08 7.21
N GLU A 81 10.19 11.00 7.47
CA GLU A 81 10.82 11.88 6.49
C GLU A 81 9.82 12.68 5.61
N GLY A 82 8.69 13.06 6.22
CA GLY A 82 7.60 13.78 5.53
C GLY A 82 6.61 12.88 4.78
N TYR A 83 6.73 11.57 4.93
CA TYR A 83 5.79 10.58 4.42
C TYR A 83 4.98 9.98 5.56
N GLY A 84 3.64 10.07 5.48
CA GLY A 84 2.76 9.23 6.27
C GLY A 84 2.75 7.83 5.67
N VAL A 85 3.09 6.84 6.47
CA VAL A 85 3.05 5.41 6.10
C VAL A 85 1.98 4.73 6.93
N GLU A 86 0.94 4.24 6.29
CA GLU A 86 -0.18 3.55 6.94
C GLU A 86 -0.18 2.09 6.49
N GLY A 87 -0.48 1.16 7.38
CA GLY A 87 -0.50 -0.23 6.96
C GLY A 87 -0.76 -1.23 8.06
N ILE A 88 -0.94 -2.47 7.63
CA ILE A 88 -0.94 -3.67 8.46
C ILE A 88 0.05 -4.62 7.82
N SER A 89 0.97 -5.19 8.61
CA SER A 89 1.90 -6.19 8.11
C SER A 89 2.26 -7.15 9.24
N VAL A 90 1.63 -8.32 9.21
CA VAL A 90 1.78 -9.40 10.19
C VAL A 90 2.10 -10.68 9.45
N GLY A 91 3.25 -11.25 9.71
CA GLY A 91 3.77 -12.43 9.01
C GLY A 91 2.77 -13.58 8.92
N GLY A 92 2.51 -14.07 7.70
CA GLY A 92 1.57 -15.13 7.38
C GLY A 92 0.08 -14.76 7.53
N HIS A 93 -0.25 -13.53 7.91
CA HIS A 93 -1.64 -13.09 8.10
C HIS A 93 -2.12 -12.09 7.05
N GLU A 94 -1.44 -10.98 6.93
CA GLU A 94 -1.73 -9.96 5.92
C GLU A 94 -0.63 -8.92 5.85
N THR A 95 -0.34 -8.47 4.65
CA THR A 95 0.51 -7.31 4.38
C THR A 95 -0.21 -6.36 3.42
N CYS A 96 -0.34 -5.12 3.84
CA CYS A 96 -0.74 -4.00 3.00
C CYS A 96 -0.19 -2.72 3.60
N VAL A 97 0.69 -2.05 2.89
CA VAL A 97 1.32 -0.79 3.32
C VAL A 97 1.05 0.29 2.29
N THR A 98 0.63 1.47 2.73
CA THR A 98 0.33 2.60 1.84
C THR A 98 1.16 3.82 2.17
N VAL A 99 1.49 4.59 1.14
CA VAL A 99 2.07 5.93 1.25
C VAL A 99 1.13 6.90 0.51
N PRO A 100 0.10 7.43 1.19
CA PRO A 100 -0.98 8.18 0.54
C PRO A 100 -0.51 9.42 -0.23
N SER A 101 0.52 10.11 0.24
CA SER A 101 1.10 11.28 -0.43
C SER A 101 1.71 10.97 -1.80
N LEU A 102 2.12 9.72 -2.01
CA LEU A 102 2.62 9.20 -3.29
C LEU A 102 1.54 8.51 -4.11
N ASN A 103 0.35 8.30 -3.55
CA ASN A 103 -0.76 7.55 -4.15
C ASN A 103 -0.36 6.11 -4.51
N VAL A 104 0.36 5.45 -3.59
CA VAL A 104 0.85 4.08 -3.75
C VAL A 104 0.44 3.18 -2.59
N ALA A 105 0.20 1.91 -2.91
CA ALA A 105 0.07 0.81 -1.96
C ALA A 105 1.06 -0.30 -2.33
N PHE A 106 1.55 -1.00 -1.34
CA PHE A 106 2.40 -2.18 -1.47
C PHE A 106 1.67 -3.36 -0.84
N ASP A 107 1.46 -4.41 -1.62
CA ASP A 107 0.72 -5.61 -1.29
C ASP A 107 -0.74 -5.36 -0.86
N ILE A 108 -1.55 -6.41 -0.83
CA ILE A 108 -2.99 -6.31 -0.57
C ILE A 108 -3.54 -7.64 0.00
N GLY A 109 -2.98 -8.12 1.10
CA GLY A 109 -3.28 -9.44 1.66
C GLY A 109 -4.76 -9.69 1.94
N ARG A 110 -5.43 -8.78 2.66
CA ARG A 110 -6.87 -8.89 2.98
C ARG A 110 -7.72 -7.73 2.49
N GLY A 111 -7.14 -6.81 1.73
CA GLY A 111 -7.87 -5.69 1.12
C GLY A 111 -8.41 -4.67 2.13
N PRO A 112 -7.58 -4.07 2.98
CA PRO A 112 -8.03 -3.08 3.94
C PRO A 112 -8.57 -1.82 3.26
N LEU A 113 -9.61 -1.21 3.83
CA LEU A 113 -10.30 -0.06 3.22
C LEU A 113 -9.41 1.17 3.02
N PHE A 114 -8.37 1.37 3.84
CA PHE A 114 -7.45 2.50 3.66
C PHE A 114 -6.67 2.42 2.34
N ALA A 115 -6.40 1.19 1.84
CA ALA A 115 -5.71 0.99 0.57
C ALA A 115 -6.56 1.33 -0.66
N VAL A 116 -7.89 1.26 -0.55
CA VAL A 116 -8.82 1.43 -1.68
C VAL A 116 -8.66 2.77 -2.40
N ARG A 117 -8.16 3.80 -1.71
CA ARG A 117 -7.95 5.14 -2.30
C ARG A 117 -6.65 5.27 -3.09
N GLN A 118 -5.73 4.32 -2.97
CA GLN A 118 -4.47 4.36 -3.72
C GLN A 118 -4.72 3.85 -5.15
N ASP A 119 -4.24 4.58 -6.15
CA ASP A 119 -4.45 4.22 -7.55
C ASP A 119 -3.41 3.22 -8.06
N ASN A 120 -2.23 3.20 -7.43
CA ASN A 120 -1.10 2.38 -7.83
C ASN A 120 -0.82 1.34 -6.75
N LEU A 121 -0.95 0.06 -7.10
CA LEU A 121 -0.72 -1.06 -6.21
C LEU A 121 0.45 -1.90 -6.73
N PHE A 122 1.46 -2.10 -5.90
CA PHE A 122 2.66 -2.87 -6.21
C PHE A 122 2.63 -4.19 -5.44
N ILE A 123 2.51 -5.31 -6.14
CA ILE A 123 2.53 -6.66 -5.57
C ILE A 123 3.96 -7.18 -5.61
N THR A 124 4.48 -7.58 -4.45
CA THR A 124 5.85 -8.10 -4.33
C THR A 124 5.97 -9.55 -4.75
N HIS A 125 5.01 -10.41 -4.37
CA HIS A 125 4.97 -11.83 -4.68
C HIS A 125 3.55 -12.40 -4.49
N ALA A 126 3.38 -13.71 -4.76
CA ALA A 126 2.07 -14.33 -4.86
C ALA A 126 1.55 -15.04 -3.60
N HIS A 127 2.18 -14.88 -2.43
CA HIS A 127 1.61 -15.43 -1.19
C HIS A 127 0.29 -14.74 -0.85
N LEU A 128 -0.66 -15.51 -0.27
CA LEU A 128 -2.03 -15.02 -0.05
C LEU A 128 -2.11 -13.85 0.93
N ASP A 129 -1.22 -13.78 1.89
CA ASP A 129 -1.10 -12.66 2.83
C ASP A 129 -0.52 -11.39 2.18
N HIS A 130 -0.12 -11.45 0.90
CA HIS A 130 0.33 -10.31 0.09
C HIS A 130 -0.59 -9.99 -1.10
N ILE A 131 -1.27 -10.97 -1.71
CA ILE A 131 -2.11 -10.74 -2.90
C ILE A 131 -3.58 -11.12 -2.72
N GLY A 132 -3.93 -11.86 -1.65
CA GLY A 132 -5.25 -12.47 -1.48
C GLY A 132 -6.44 -11.51 -1.54
N GLY A 133 -6.25 -10.26 -1.16
CA GLY A 133 -7.29 -9.21 -1.18
C GLY A 133 -7.47 -8.51 -2.53
N LEU A 134 -6.68 -8.83 -3.56
CA LEU A 134 -6.67 -8.11 -4.83
C LEU A 134 -8.06 -8.04 -5.51
N PRO A 135 -8.84 -9.12 -5.63
CA PRO A 135 -10.17 -9.04 -6.25
C PRO A 135 -11.12 -8.11 -5.47
N MET A 136 -11.06 -8.14 -4.12
CA MET A 136 -11.89 -7.30 -3.27
C MET A 136 -11.48 -5.82 -3.36
N TYR A 137 -10.18 -5.53 -3.42
CA TYR A 137 -9.67 -4.17 -3.63
C TYR A 137 -10.21 -3.57 -4.93
N ILE A 138 -10.11 -4.30 -6.05
CA ILE A 138 -10.61 -3.85 -7.36
C ILE A 138 -12.13 -3.67 -7.32
N ALA A 139 -12.87 -4.65 -6.79
CA ALA A 139 -14.33 -4.60 -6.68
C ALA A 139 -14.80 -3.40 -5.83
N THR A 140 -14.11 -3.14 -4.71
CA THR A 140 -14.46 -2.01 -3.81
C THR A 140 -14.20 -0.67 -4.49
N ARG A 141 -13.15 -0.54 -5.29
CA ARG A 141 -12.92 0.67 -6.09
C ARG A 141 -14.04 0.91 -7.10
N GLY A 142 -14.48 -0.15 -7.79
CA GLY A 142 -15.65 -0.07 -8.69
C GLY A 142 -16.93 0.34 -7.96
N LEU A 143 -17.17 -0.21 -6.76
CA LEU A 143 -18.31 0.16 -5.92
C LEU A 143 -18.31 1.66 -5.53
N TYR A 144 -17.13 2.23 -5.31
CA TYR A 144 -16.96 3.65 -4.99
C TYR A 144 -16.83 4.55 -6.23
N ASN A 145 -17.01 4.02 -7.43
CA ASN A 145 -16.84 4.73 -8.70
C ASN A 145 -15.47 5.40 -8.83
N LEU A 146 -14.43 4.80 -8.27
CA LEU A 146 -13.05 5.20 -8.48
C LEU A 146 -12.55 4.68 -9.82
N LYS A 147 -11.58 5.34 -10.42
CA LYS A 147 -10.94 4.86 -11.65
C LYS A 147 -10.33 3.47 -11.43
N PRO A 148 -10.23 2.63 -12.47
CA PRO A 148 -9.49 1.38 -12.40
C PRO A 148 -8.08 1.62 -11.86
N PRO A 149 -7.59 0.77 -10.92
CA PRO A 149 -6.24 0.89 -10.42
C PRO A 149 -5.23 0.35 -11.44
N THR A 150 -4.01 0.87 -11.39
CA THR A 150 -2.85 0.22 -12.01
C THR A 150 -2.22 -0.71 -10.98
N VAL A 151 -2.16 -2.00 -11.31
CA VAL A 151 -1.58 -3.05 -10.45
C VAL A 151 -0.32 -3.58 -11.09
N PHE A 152 0.79 -3.43 -10.40
CA PHE A 152 2.10 -3.90 -10.82
C PHE A 152 2.39 -5.25 -10.17
N VAL A 153 2.86 -6.19 -10.99
CA VAL A 153 3.19 -7.55 -10.52
C VAL A 153 4.53 -8.00 -11.10
N PRO A 154 5.23 -8.93 -10.46
CA PRO A 154 6.34 -9.65 -11.09
C PRO A 154 5.87 -10.31 -12.40
N PRO A 155 6.67 -10.25 -13.48
CA PRO A 155 6.25 -10.78 -14.79
C PRO A 155 5.81 -12.25 -14.76
N CYS A 156 6.46 -13.06 -13.93
CA CYS A 156 6.20 -14.50 -13.84
C CYS A 156 4.82 -14.88 -13.29
N ILE A 157 4.13 -13.97 -12.58
CA ILE A 157 2.80 -14.24 -12.02
C ILE A 157 1.67 -13.51 -12.76
N LYS A 158 1.98 -12.71 -13.79
CA LYS A 158 0.98 -11.85 -14.45
C LYS A 158 -0.18 -12.66 -15.02
N ASP A 159 0.11 -13.73 -15.74
CA ASP A 159 -0.90 -14.53 -16.42
C ASP A 159 -1.80 -15.25 -15.41
N ASP A 160 -1.23 -15.77 -14.32
CA ASP A 160 -1.98 -16.40 -13.23
C ASP A 160 -2.91 -15.39 -12.53
N VAL A 161 -2.44 -14.15 -12.30
CA VAL A 161 -3.26 -13.08 -11.74
C VAL A 161 -4.40 -12.69 -12.67
N GLU A 162 -4.15 -12.59 -13.98
CA GLU A 162 -5.21 -12.31 -14.94
C GLU A 162 -6.25 -13.46 -14.97
N GLU A 163 -5.79 -14.72 -14.95
CA GLU A 163 -6.70 -15.88 -14.89
C GLU A 163 -7.55 -15.88 -13.61
N MET A 164 -6.92 -15.63 -12.45
CA MET A 164 -7.62 -15.48 -11.16
C MET A 164 -8.72 -14.42 -11.24
N LEU A 165 -8.42 -13.24 -11.78
CA LEU A 165 -9.39 -12.17 -11.95
C LEU A 165 -10.51 -12.56 -12.93
N GLN A 166 -10.20 -13.28 -14.02
CA GLN A 166 -11.20 -13.81 -14.96
C GLN A 166 -12.14 -14.80 -14.28
N ILE A 167 -11.61 -15.68 -13.43
CA ILE A 167 -12.43 -16.61 -12.64
C ILE A 167 -13.39 -15.84 -11.74
N HIS A 168 -12.87 -14.82 -11.01
CA HIS A 168 -13.70 -13.98 -10.14
C HIS A 168 -14.78 -13.21 -10.93
N ARG A 169 -14.46 -12.62 -12.08
CA ARG A 169 -15.44 -11.96 -12.98
C ARG A 169 -16.58 -12.90 -13.36
N ARG A 170 -16.24 -14.15 -13.73
CA ARG A 170 -17.27 -15.17 -14.10
C ARG A 170 -18.15 -15.59 -12.92
N MET A 171 -17.55 -15.81 -11.75
CA MET A 171 -18.28 -16.25 -10.55
C MET A 171 -19.18 -15.15 -9.99
N SER A 172 -18.67 -13.94 -9.86
CA SER A 172 -19.38 -12.83 -9.22
C SER A 172 -20.26 -12.04 -10.17
N ARG A 173 -20.05 -12.16 -11.50
CA ARG A 173 -20.68 -11.34 -12.54
C ARG A 173 -20.45 -9.84 -12.33
N ILE A 174 -19.32 -9.48 -11.74
CA ILE A 174 -18.87 -8.10 -11.52
C ILE A 174 -17.67 -7.86 -12.44
N ASP A 175 -17.65 -6.70 -13.09
CA ASP A 175 -16.47 -6.24 -13.82
C ASP A 175 -15.39 -5.83 -12.80
N LEU A 176 -14.24 -6.48 -12.89
CA LEU A 176 -13.05 -6.13 -12.14
C LEU A 176 -12.12 -5.39 -13.09
N GLU A 177 -12.40 -4.09 -13.27
CA GLU A 177 -11.58 -3.23 -14.14
C GLU A 177 -10.25 -2.90 -13.49
N VAL A 178 -9.15 -3.24 -14.15
CA VAL A 178 -7.79 -3.05 -13.66
C VAL A 178 -6.83 -2.92 -14.85
N GLU A 179 -5.83 -2.07 -14.71
CA GLU A 179 -4.65 -2.07 -15.56
C GLU A 179 -3.57 -2.94 -14.90
N LEU A 180 -3.36 -4.15 -15.43
CA LEU A 180 -2.37 -5.09 -14.89
C LEU A 180 -1.05 -4.98 -15.66
N VAL A 181 -0.01 -4.51 -14.98
CA VAL A 181 1.33 -4.24 -15.52
C VAL A 181 2.32 -5.25 -14.97
N ALA A 182 2.91 -6.06 -15.88
CA ALA A 182 4.13 -6.79 -15.54
C ALA A 182 5.29 -5.79 -15.56
N LEU A 183 5.99 -5.63 -14.43
CA LEU A 183 7.13 -4.71 -14.33
C LEU A 183 8.37 -5.52 -13.94
N ASP A 184 9.30 -5.66 -14.90
CA ASP A 184 10.49 -6.51 -14.73
C ASP A 184 11.65 -5.74 -14.09
N LEU A 185 12.59 -6.50 -13.52
CA LEU A 185 13.82 -5.95 -12.95
C LEU A 185 14.58 -5.13 -14.01
N GLY A 186 15.00 -3.92 -13.61
CA GLY A 186 15.68 -2.99 -14.50
C GLY A 186 14.78 -2.07 -15.31
N GLU A 187 13.48 -2.37 -15.41
CA GLU A 187 12.50 -1.47 -16.01
C GLU A 187 12.14 -0.30 -15.08
N THR A 188 11.55 0.73 -15.66
CA THR A 188 11.10 1.91 -14.94
C THR A 188 9.72 2.29 -15.44
N TYR A 189 8.78 2.49 -14.53
CA TYR A 189 7.43 2.92 -14.85
C TYR A 189 7.18 4.35 -14.36
N GLU A 190 6.70 5.23 -15.24
CA GLU A 190 6.32 6.60 -14.89
C GLU A 190 4.91 6.61 -14.30
N ILE A 191 4.81 6.75 -12.96
CA ILE A 191 3.53 6.86 -12.26
C ILE A 191 2.88 8.22 -12.58
N ARG A 192 3.71 9.26 -12.61
CA ARG A 192 3.37 10.63 -12.99
C ARG A 192 4.65 11.41 -13.32
N ASN A 193 4.54 12.59 -13.90
CA ASN A 193 5.69 13.38 -14.40
C ASN A 193 6.83 13.62 -13.40
N ASP A 194 6.55 13.52 -12.10
CA ASP A 194 7.50 13.76 -11.01
C ASP A 194 7.80 12.50 -10.18
N LEU A 195 7.22 11.34 -10.57
CA LEU A 195 7.30 10.11 -9.79
C LEU A 195 7.44 8.89 -10.69
N VAL A 196 8.45 8.07 -10.43
CA VAL A 196 8.66 6.80 -11.13
C VAL A 196 8.85 5.65 -10.15
N ALA A 197 8.49 4.43 -10.56
CA ALA A 197 8.74 3.20 -9.83
C ALA A 197 9.75 2.33 -10.57
N ARG A 198 10.59 1.62 -9.81
CA ARG A 198 11.51 0.62 -10.32
C ARG A 198 11.55 -0.57 -9.37
N PRO A 199 11.38 -1.81 -9.88
CA PRO A 199 11.56 -3.01 -9.07
C PRO A 199 13.04 -3.29 -8.81
N PHE A 200 13.32 -4.00 -7.71
CA PHE A 200 14.63 -4.53 -7.36
C PHE A 200 14.53 -5.97 -6.86
N GLN A 201 15.62 -6.70 -6.91
CA GLN A 201 15.66 -8.11 -6.57
C GLN A 201 15.49 -8.33 -5.07
N THR A 202 14.56 -9.21 -4.69
CA THR A 202 14.44 -9.79 -3.35
C THR A 202 14.58 -11.31 -3.40
N HIS A 203 14.77 -11.94 -2.24
CA HIS A 203 15.05 -13.37 -2.14
C HIS A 203 14.07 -14.01 -1.17
N HIS A 204 13.12 -14.74 -1.73
CA HIS A 204 12.06 -15.41 -0.96
C HIS A 204 11.84 -16.83 -1.50
N THR A 205 10.96 -17.60 -0.85
CA THR A 205 10.64 -19.00 -1.25
C THR A 205 9.91 -19.10 -2.59
N VAL A 206 9.28 -18.02 -3.02
CA VAL A 206 8.66 -17.86 -4.34
C VAL A 206 9.28 -16.67 -5.07
N PRO A 207 9.13 -16.55 -6.40
CA PRO A 207 9.60 -15.37 -7.12
C PRO A 207 9.06 -14.09 -6.52
N SER A 208 9.97 -13.18 -6.15
CA SER A 208 9.66 -11.93 -5.46
C SER A 208 10.49 -10.77 -5.95
N GLN A 209 9.98 -9.56 -5.76
CA GLN A 209 10.69 -8.31 -6.01
C GLN A 209 10.19 -7.22 -5.07
N GLY A 210 11.10 -6.34 -4.66
CA GLY A 210 10.76 -5.09 -3.98
C GLY A 210 10.60 -3.95 -4.98
N TYR A 211 10.18 -2.79 -4.49
CA TYR A 211 10.00 -1.60 -5.32
C TYR A 211 10.62 -0.36 -4.68
N VAL A 212 11.25 0.47 -5.51
CA VAL A 212 11.69 1.80 -5.12
C VAL A 212 10.86 2.83 -5.87
N ILE A 213 10.32 3.79 -5.13
CA ILE A 213 9.63 4.95 -5.68
C ILE A 213 10.61 6.13 -5.66
N TYR A 214 10.79 6.75 -6.82
CA TYR A 214 11.73 7.86 -7.02
C TYR A 214 10.98 9.15 -7.32
N SER A 215 11.43 10.26 -6.75
CA SER A 215 11.10 11.57 -7.25
C SER A 215 11.98 11.93 -8.45
N VAL A 216 11.36 12.52 -9.47
CA VAL A 216 12.05 12.98 -10.69
C VAL A 216 12.38 14.46 -10.54
N ARG A 217 13.66 14.78 -10.45
CA ARG A 217 14.13 16.16 -10.35
C ARG A 217 14.88 16.57 -11.61
N ARG A 218 14.57 17.74 -12.12
CA ARG A 218 15.26 18.31 -13.27
C ARG A 218 16.28 19.33 -12.79
N LYS A 219 17.56 19.07 -13.02
CA LYS A 219 18.67 19.96 -12.68
C LYS A 219 19.25 20.57 -13.93
N LEU A 220 19.49 21.90 -13.92
CA LEU A 220 20.15 22.57 -15.03
C LEU A 220 21.52 21.94 -15.27
N LYS A 221 21.83 21.62 -16.54
CA LYS A 221 23.14 21.07 -16.93
C LYS A 221 24.24 22.05 -16.56
N LYS A 222 25.35 21.54 -16.02
CA LYS A 222 26.47 22.36 -15.53
C LYS A 222 26.96 23.36 -16.57
N GLN A 223 26.97 22.98 -17.87
CA GLN A 223 27.38 23.84 -18.98
C GLN A 223 26.51 25.08 -19.16
N TYR A 224 25.29 25.09 -18.68
CA TYR A 224 24.37 26.23 -18.76
C TYR A 224 24.23 27.01 -17.45
N ALA A 225 24.94 26.60 -16.41
CA ALA A 225 24.82 27.21 -15.05
C ALA A 225 25.20 28.70 -15.02
N HIS A 226 26.00 29.16 -15.97
CA HIS A 226 26.46 30.54 -16.08
C HIS A 226 25.48 31.44 -16.86
N LEU A 227 24.47 30.86 -17.53
CA LEU A 227 23.51 31.58 -18.35
C LEU A 227 22.39 32.23 -17.51
N LYS A 228 21.93 33.39 -18.00
CA LYS A 228 20.75 34.07 -17.42
C LYS A 228 19.46 33.32 -17.81
N GLY A 229 18.41 33.44 -16.98
CA GLY A 229 17.14 32.74 -17.23
C GLY A 229 16.56 32.95 -18.62
N SER A 230 16.66 34.17 -19.17
CA SER A 230 16.19 34.50 -20.54
C SER A 230 16.97 33.73 -21.65
N GLN A 231 18.26 33.45 -21.44
CA GLN A 231 19.07 32.67 -22.37
C GLN A 231 18.71 31.17 -22.28
N ILE A 232 18.42 30.69 -21.09
CA ILE A 232 17.95 29.29 -20.86
C ILE A 232 16.60 29.07 -21.55
N VAL A 233 15.67 30.04 -21.45
CA VAL A 233 14.38 29.98 -22.15
C VAL A 233 14.56 29.87 -23.65
N LYS A 234 15.42 30.72 -24.27
CA LYS A 234 15.71 30.68 -25.70
C LYS A 234 16.32 29.33 -26.14
N LEU A 235 17.19 28.74 -25.32
CA LEU A 235 17.73 27.42 -25.57
C LEU A 235 16.64 26.34 -25.55
N LYS A 236 15.72 26.40 -24.60
CA LYS A 236 14.57 25.48 -24.57
C LYS A 236 13.65 25.65 -25.78
N GLU A 237 13.38 26.87 -26.18
CA GLU A 237 12.57 27.19 -27.38
C GLU A 237 13.23 26.71 -28.66
N SER A 238 14.60 26.68 -28.72
CA SER A 238 15.35 26.10 -29.84
C SER A 238 15.41 24.56 -29.81
N GLY A 239 14.71 23.89 -28.86
CA GLY A 239 14.71 22.42 -28.74
C GLY A 239 15.92 21.84 -27.99
N SER A 240 16.78 22.70 -27.41
CA SER A 240 17.96 22.21 -26.67
C SER A 240 17.55 21.66 -25.30
N GLU A 241 17.99 20.46 -24.97
CA GLU A 241 17.81 19.89 -23.67
C GLU A 241 18.76 20.52 -22.65
N VAL A 242 18.23 21.39 -21.80
CA VAL A 242 19.02 22.21 -20.85
C VAL A 242 19.10 21.61 -19.45
N THR A 243 18.38 20.53 -19.16
CA THR A 243 18.33 19.91 -17.83
C THR A 243 18.72 18.43 -17.88
N ASP A 244 19.37 17.97 -16.83
CA ASP A 244 19.54 16.55 -16.54
C ASP A 244 18.37 16.08 -15.66
N THR A 245 17.83 14.90 -15.96
CA THR A 245 16.86 14.22 -15.11
C THR A 245 17.60 13.40 -14.07
N ILE A 246 17.32 13.64 -12.81
CA ILE A 246 17.93 12.93 -11.69
C ILE A 246 16.81 12.24 -10.90
N LEU A 247 16.98 10.95 -10.64
CA LEU A 247 16.09 10.16 -9.82
C LEU A 247 16.61 10.12 -8.38
N TYR A 248 15.75 10.51 -7.42
CA TYR A 248 16.04 10.41 -6.00
C TYR A 248 15.18 9.33 -5.39
N PRO A 249 15.76 8.27 -4.79
CA PRO A 249 15.01 7.21 -4.17
C PRO A 249 14.35 7.74 -2.87
N GLU A 250 13.03 7.80 -2.87
CA GLU A 250 12.26 8.36 -1.76
C GLU A 250 11.78 7.26 -0.80
N VAL A 251 11.07 6.26 -1.32
CA VAL A 251 10.55 5.14 -0.53
C VAL A 251 10.90 3.83 -1.20
N ALA A 252 11.44 2.89 -0.44
CA ALA A 252 11.65 1.52 -0.86
C ALA A 252 10.82 0.56 0.00
N PHE A 253 10.23 -0.47 -0.61
CA PHE A 253 9.50 -1.54 0.04
C PHE A 253 10.03 -2.89 -0.44
N THR A 254 10.47 -3.74 0.49
CA THR A 254 11.05 -5.04 0.13
C THR A 254 10.01 -6.13 -0.11
N GLY A 255 8.86 -6.09 0.57
CA GLY A 255 8.08 -7.29 0.81
C GLY A 255 8.90 -8.29 1.63
N ASP A 256 8.64 -9.56 1.42
CA ASP A 256 9.34 -10.64 2.10
C ASP A 256 10.66 -10.97 1.41
N THR A 257 11.71 -11.13 2.20
CA THR A 257 13.06 -11.38 1.69
C THR A 257 14.02 -11.85 2.78
N THR A 258 15.01 -12.64 2.40
CA THR A 258 16.21 -12.86 3.24
C THR A 258 17.11 -11.61 3.22
N SER A 259 18.11 -11.59 4.09
CA SER A 259 19.12 -10.51 4.14
C SER A 259 19.99 -10.40 2.88
N ASP A 260 19.92 -11.36 1.97
CA ASP A 260 20.71 -11.37 0.73
C ASP A 260 20.40 -10.13 -0.16
N PHE A 261 19.20 -9.54 -0.03
CA PHE A 261 18.90 -8.29 -0.73
C PHE A 261 19.82 -7.13 -0.33
N ILE A 262 20.31 -7.12 0.92
CA ILE A 262 21.22 -6.08 1.44
C ILE A 262 22.59 -6.17 0.78
N LEU A 263 23.02 -7.39 0.47
CA LEU A 263 24.34 -7.67 -0.09
C LEU A 263 24.38 -7.53 -1.62
N ASP A 264 23.23 -7.46 -2.28
CA ASP A 264 23.18 -7.27 -3.73
C ASP A 264 23.48 -5.81 -4.10
N PRO A 265 24.61 -5.52 -4.81
CA PRO A 265 24.96 -4.15 -5.17
C PRO A 265 23.94 -3.49 -6.12
N ARG A 266 23.10 -4.27 -6.81
CA ARG A 266 22.02 -3.74 -7.66
C ARG A 266 20.92 -3.07 -6.85
N ASN A 267 20.80 -3.40 -5.56
CA ASN A 267 19.82 -2.87 -4.63
C ASN A 267 20.28 -1.61 -3.88
N ALA A 268 21.40 -1.01 -4.28
CA ALA A 268 21.95 0.18 -3.62
C ALA A 268 20.94 1.33 -3.50
N ASP A 269 19.99 1.46 -4.44
CA ASP A 269 18.97 2.49 -4.38
C ASP A 269 17.94 2.23 -3.27
N ALA A 270 17.59 0.98 -3.00
CA ALA A 270 16.73 0.62 -1.87
C ALA A 270 17.40 0.96 -0.53
N LEU A 271 18.70 0.66 -0.39
CA LEU A 271 19.48 0.92 0.82
C LEU A 271 19.84 2.40 1.04
N ARG A 272 19.55 3.28 0.09
CA ARG A 272 19.73 4.74 0.21
C ARG A 272 18.45 5.54 -0.02
N ALA A 273 17.31 4.88 -0.21
CA ALA A 273 16.02 5.54 -0.21
C ALA A 273 15.83 6.27 1.13
N LYS A 274 15.16 7.43 1.10
CA LYS A 274 14.89 8.18 2.33
C LYS A 274 14.25 7.30 3.39
N VAL A 275 13.21 6.55 2.99
CA VAL A 275 12.49 5.60 3.83
C VAL A 275 12.64 4.21 3.23
N LEU A 276 13.15 3.27 4.01
CA LEU A 276 13.12 1.85 3.70
C LEU A 276 12.06 1.18 4.55
N ILE A 277 11.13 0.49 3.92
CA ILE A 277 10.13 -0.35 4.58
C ILE A 277 10.53 -1.80 4.29
N THR A 278 10.88 -2.54 5.33
CA THR A 278 11.42 -3.89 5.19
C THR A 278 10.91 -4.81 6.28
N GLU A 279 10.89 -6.12 5.98
CA GLU A 279 10.53 -7.11 6.97
C GLU A 279 11.58 -7.27 8.07
N ALA A 280 11.15 -7.77 9.23
CA ALA A 280 11.95 -8.34 10.30
C ALA A 280 11.12 -9.42 10.99
N THR A 281 10.87 -10.51 10.28
CA THR A 281 9.89 -11.53 10.70
C THR A 281 10.27 -12.19 12.02
N PHE A 282 11.55 -12.40 12.27
CA PHE A 282 12.05 -13.04 13.49
C PHE A 282 12.96 -12.11 14.30
N LEU A 283 12.69 -12.01 15.61
CA LEU A 283 13.26 -10.99 16.49
C LEU A 283 14.18 -11.52 17.58
N ASP A 284 14.08 -12.79 17.92
CA ASP A 284 14.69 -13.38 19.11
C ASP A 284 15.42 -14.70 18.82
N ASP A 285 16.22 -15.14 19.80
CA ASP A 285 17.04 -16.35 19.71
C ASP A 285 16.22 -17.66 19.79
N GLN A 286 14.88 -17.61 19.88
CA GLN A 286 14.03 -18.81 19.82
C GLN A 286 13.91 -19.36 18.40
N VAL A 287 14.17 -18.51 17.42
CA VAL A 287 14.25 -18.86 16.01
C VAL A 287 15.65 -18.48 15.53
N ASP A 288 16.39 -19.44 15.03
CA ASP A 288 17.71 -19.16 14.47
C ASP A 288 17.65 -18.54 13.07
N VAL A 289 18.78 -17.99 12.64
CA VAL A 289 18.92 -17.35 11.32
C VAL A 289 18.68 -18.35 10.19
N ASP A 290 19.15 -19.60 10.35
CA ASP A 290 19.00 -20.63 9.32
C ASP A 290 17.52 -20.93 9.08
N HIS A 291 16.73 -21.09 10.13
CA HIS A 291 15.28 -21.25 10.03
C HIS A 291 14.61 -20.05 9.34
N ALA A 292 15.00 -18.82 9.68
CA ALA A 292 14.46 -17.63 9.02
C ALA A 292 14.75 -17.67 7.50
N ARG A 293 15.97 -17.97 7.11
CA ARG A 293 16.42 -18.07 5.72
C ARG A 293 15.76 -19.21 4.94
N GLU A 294 15.57 -20.38 5.56
CA GLU A 294 14.85 -21.52 4.95
C GLU A 294 13.41 -21.15 4.59
N HIS A 295 12.79 -20.26 5.36
CA HIS A 295 11.43 -19.76 5.11
C HIS A 295 11.41 -18.47 4.25
N GLY A 296 12.59 -18.04 3.78
CA GLY A 296 12.70 -16.86 2.90
C GLY A 296 12.50 -15.53 3.62
N HIS A 297 12.76 -15.49 4.93
CA HIS A 297 12.59 -14.32 5.77
C HIS A 297 13.89 -13.85 6.40
N MET A 298 13.81 -12.65 7.00
CA MET A 298 14.95 -12.00 7.63
C MET A 298 14.85 -12.11 9.16
N HIS A 299 15.99 -12.40 9.80
CA HIS A 299 16.16 -12.33 11.24
C HIS A 299 16.75 -10.98 11.63
N LEU A 300 16.31 -10.41 12.76
CA LEU A 300 16.76 -9.10 13.25
C LEU A 300 18.29 -9.00 13.41
N SER A 301 18.95 -10.10 13.79
CA SER A 301 20.41 -10.14 13.91
C SER A 301 21.12 -9.87 12.59
N GLU A 302 20.55 -10.29 11.45
CA GLU A 302 21.12 -10.03 10.13
C GLU A 302 21.06 -8.55 9.76
N ILE A 303 19.98 -7.83 10.16
CA ILE A 303 19.91 -6.38 10.01
C ILE A 303 21.02 -5.70 10.83
N MET A 304 21.30 -6.19 12.04
CA MET A 304 22.39 -5.69 12.86
C MET A 304 23.76 -5.96 12.25
N GLU A 305 23.98 -7.17 11.75
CA GLU A 305 25.22 -7.58 11.10
C GLU A 305 25.55 -6.73 9.88
N HIS A 306 24.52 -6.41 9.09
CA HIS A 306 24.64 -5.63 7.86
C HIS A 306 24.39 -4.12 8.04
N SER A 307 24.38 -3.63 9.29
CA SER A 307 24.06 -2.24 9.63
C SER A 307 24.87 -1.19 8.85
N GLN A 308 26.12 -1.49 8.50
CA GLN A 308 27.02 -0.61 7.76
C GLN A 308 26.57 -0.32 6.31
N TRP A 309 25.63 -1.06 5.75
CA TRP A 309 25.17 -0.87 4.37
C TRP A 309 23.98 0.08 4.25
N PHE A 310 23.20 0.24 5.33
CA PHE A 310 22.03 1.13 5.30
C PHE A 310 22.45 2.61 5.28
N ARG A 311 21.84 3.37 4.39
CA ARG A 311 22.00 4.81 4.21
C ARG A 311 20.67 5.54 4.24
N ASN A 312 19.61 4.83 4.61
CA ASN A 312 18.26 5.34 4.76
C ASN A 312 18.20 6.33 5.92
N GLU A 313 17.41 7.39 5.84
CA GLU A 313 17.15 8.29 6.96
C GLU A 313 16.28 7.58 8.01
N THR A 314 15.23 6.89 7.55
CA THR A 314 14.36 6.07 8.41
C THR A 314 14.18 4.67 7.82
N ILE A 315 14.22 3.65 8.68
CA ILE A 315 13.87 2.27 8.36
C ILE A 315 12.61 1.92 9.16
N ILE A 316 11.55 1.50 8.44
CA ILE A 316 10.32 1.01 9.03
C ILE A 316 10.34 -0.51 8.95
N LEU A 317 10.34 -1.15 10.11
CA LEU A 317 10.28 -2.60 10.23
C LEU A 317 8.82 -3.08 10.21
N THR A 318 8.57 -4.13 9.46
CA THR A 318 7.23 -4.71 9.22
C THR A 318 7.29 -6.23 9.28
N HIS A 319 6.16 -6.90 9.03
CA HIS A 319 6.04 -8.33 8.82
C HIS A 319 6.53 -9.18 9.99
N PHE A 320 6.45 -8.66 11.21
CA PHE A 320 6.81 -9.46 12.40
C PHE A 320 5.90 -10.68 12.50
N SER A 321 6.46 -11.80 12.93
CA SER A 321 5.66 -13.00 13.23
C SER A 321 4.60 -12.70 14.28
N ASN A 322 3.40 -13.25 14.12
CA ASN A 322 2.28 -13.10 15.05
C ASN A 322 2.52 -13.68 16.45
N ARG A 323 3.64 -14.40 16.64
CA ARG A 323 4.07 -14.91 17.94
C ARG A 323 4.51 -13.82 18.91
N TYR A 324 4.92 -12.65 18.38
CA TYR A 324 5.45 -11.56 19.18
C TYR A 324 4.36 -10.63 19.68
N SER A 325 4.53 -10.19 20.93
CA SER A 325 3.74 -9.10 21.50
C SER A 325 4.26 -7.74 21.04
N LEU A 326 3.45 -6.69 21.25
CA LEU A 326 3.91 -5.31 21.03
C LEU A 326 5.14 -4.95 21.84
N GLU A 327 5.26 -5.52 23.03
CA GLU A 327 6.40 -5.27 23.91
C GLU A 327 7.68 -5.92 23.38
N ASP A 328 7.60 -7.16 22.87
CA ASP A 328 8.73 -7.84 22.22
C ASP A 328 9.25 -7.02 21.03
N ILE A 329 8.34 -6.53 20.17
CA ILE A 329 8.69 -5.70 19.03
C ILE A 329 9.37 -4.41 19.48
N ARG A 330 8.85 -3.71 20.50
CA ARG A 330 9.45 -2.49 21.04
C ARG A 330 10.84 -2.73 21.60
N GLN A 331 11.02 -3.79 22.35
CA GLN A 331 12.32 -4.17 22.91
C GLN A 331 13.33 -4.50 21.81
N ALA A 332 12.89 -5.21 20.75
CA ALA A 332 13.72 -5.50 19.59
C ALA A 332 14.19 -4.25 18.87
N VAL A 333 13.28 -3.30 18.61
CA VAL A 333 13.61 -1.99 18.01
C VAL A 333 14.57 -1.20 18.88
N ASN A 334 14.37 -1.17 20.19
CA ASN A 334 15.24 -0.49 21.13
C ASN A 334 16.67 -1.09 21.16
N ARG A 335 16.79 -2.40 20.99
CA ARG A 335 18.11 -3.07 20.88
C ARG A 335 18.80 -2.77 19.53
N LEU A 336 18.02 -2.63 18.47
CA LEU A 336 18.54 -2.37 17.13
C LEU A 336 18.98 -0.91 16.94
N GLN A 337 18.23 0.06 17.49
CA GLN A 337 18.44 1.49 17.25
C GLN A 337 19.89 1.97 17.47
N PRO A 338 20.61 1.57 18.52
CA PRO A 338 22.00 2.00 18.73
C PRO A 338 23.01 1.44 17.71
N LYS A 339 22.60 0.46 16.92
CA LYS A 339 23.47 -0.22 15.93
C LYS A 339 23.40 0.42 14.55
N LEU A 340 22.34 1.19 14.25
CA LEU A 340 22.14 1.84 12.98
C LEU A 340 22.16 3.36 13.13
N LEU A 341 22.65 4.04 12.10
CA LEU A 341 22.56 5.51 11.99
C LEU A 341 21.16 5.97 11.61
N SER A 342 20.41 5.10 10.90
CA SER A 342 19.03 5.32 10.51
C SER A 342 18.11 5.33 11.72
N LYS A 343 17.07 6.16 11.70
CA LYS A 343 15.97 6.05 12.65
C LYS A 343 15.20 4.76 12.40
N ILE A 344 14.98 3.95 13.45
CA ILE A 344 14.23 2.69 13.35
C ILE A 344 12.84 2.90 13.94
N VAL A 345 11.82 2.45 13.20
CA VAL A 345 10.42 2.50 13.65
C VAL A 345 9.78 1.16 13.30
N ALA A 346 8.86 0.67 14.14
CA ALA A 346 8.06 -0.53 13.83
C ALA A 346 6.66 -0.13 13.40
N LEU A 347 6.15 -0.77 12.34
CA LEU A 347 4.74 -0.74 11.97
C LEU A 347 4.04 -1.86 12.75
N THR A 348 3.24 -1.48 13.75
CA THR A 348 2.69 -2.42 14.73
C THR A 348 1.18 -2.59 14.69
N GLU A 349 0.53 -2.01 13.68
CA GLU A 349 -0.89 -2.23 13.44
C GLU A 349 -1.17 -3.71 13.18
N GLY A 350 -2.19 -4.23 13.87
CA GLY A 350 -2.56 -5.66 13.80
C GLY A 350 -2.03 -6.49 14.98
N PHE A 351 -1.07 -5.98 15.75
CA PHE A 351 -0.57 -6.65 16.95
C PHE A 351 -1.39 -6.29 18.19
N LYS A 352 -1.59 -7.27 19.06
CA LYS A 352 -2.32 -7.07 20.33
C LYS A 352 -1.42 -6.43 21.37
N SER A 353 -1.98 -5.53 22.18
CA SER A 353 -1.33 -5.12 23.43
C SER A 353 -1.62 -6.18 24.49
N GLU A 354 -0.67 -6.43 25.39
CA GLU A 354 -0.85 -7.39 26.51
C GLU A 354 -1.99 -7.02 27.47
N TYR A 355 -2.59 -5.84 27.29
CA TYR A 355 -3.65 -5.30 28.16
C TYR A 355 -5.02 -5.18 27.46
N SER A 356 -5.24 -5.90 26.34
CA SER A 356 -6.52 -5.89 25.62
C SER A 356 -7.27 -7.22 25.73
#